data_d44a15ce5b71f3f807ce57cc22db902b
#
_entry.id   d44a15ce5b71f3f807ce57cc22db902b
#
_cell.length_a   1.000
_cell.length_b   1.000
_cell.length_c   1.000
_cell.angle_alpha   90.00
_cell.angle_beta   90.00
_cell.angle_gamma   90.00
#
_symmetry.space_group_name_H-M   'P 1'
#
loop_
_entity.id
_entity.type
_entity.pdbx_description
1 polymer ?
#
loop_
_entity_poly.entity_id
_entity_poly.type
_entity_poly.pdbx_seq_one_letter_code
_entity_poly.pdbx_strand_id
1 'polypeptide(L)'
;MSKNVLVCVAWPYASGSRHLGHIGGAYLPADIFARYNRLIGNNVIMVSGSDVHGTPITVRADDEGVEPIEIVNRYHNEFLGYWDKLNIQWDNYTTTMTDNHKEVTQEMFLKIKENGFIEKNKSIQAFDPQEKKFLPDRYVEGECPKCNYLEARGDQCDSCGTTLDPEELINPKSKINGNNAEFKETEHYFLKLSALNDKLSEWLNSKEGWRPHVINFSKSFVEEGLQDRAITRDLDWGIDIPENELGDGKKIYVWFEAVIGYLSAAKEWAVNNGTPDAWKDFWLNEDAESYYFVGKDNVPFHAIIWPAMLLAYGDLNLPTNVPANQYILIKGEKASASRGVGKNLNDYLDEWNPDSLRYALASILPEQNDSEISEDEMIRRNNEELVAAWGNLVQRVFSQYTVSYTHLTLPTTMWV
;
A
#
# COMPACT_ATOMS: atom_id res chain seq x y z
N MET A 1 3.76 -30.60 -2.99
CA MET A 1 2.37 -30.23 -3.29
C MET A 1 2.36 -28.77 -3.69
N SER A 2 1.49 -28.38 -4.62
CA SER A 2 1.26 -26.98 -4.99
C SER A 2 0.68 -26.24 -3.78
N LYS A 3 1.18 -25.04 -3.45
CA LYS A 3 0.66 -24.19 -2.37
C LYS A 3 -0.28 -23.12 -2.94
N ASN A 4 -1.24 -22.67 -2.14
CA ASN A 4 -2.00 -21.47 -2.42
C ASN A 4 -1.21 -20.26 -1.89
N VAL A 5 -0.88 -19.33 -2.74
CA VAL A 5 -0.06 -18.14 -2.40
C VAL A 5 -0.81 -16.87 -2.77
N LEU A 6 -1.14 -16.10 -1.75
CA LEU A 6 -1.75 -14.77 -1.88
C LEU A 6 -0.66 -13.71 -1.83
N VAL A 7 -0.55 -12.93 -2.90
CA VAL A 7 0.39 -11.80 -2.99
C VAL A 7 -0.41 -10.50 -2.92
N CYS A 8 -0.27 -9.81 -1.80
CA CYS A 8 -0.90 -8.53 -1.53
C CYS A 8 0.11 -7.39 -1.74
N VAL A 9 -0.27 -6.36 -2.48
CA VAL A 9 0.61 -5.22 -2.70
C VAL A 9 -0.05 -3.95 -2.19
N ALA A 10 0.72 -3.10 -1.52
CA ALA A 10 0.22 -1.87 -0.91
C ALA A 10 -0.64 -1.05 -1.86
N TRP A 11 -1.78 -0.58 -1.36
CA TRP A 11 -2.74 0.24 -2.09
C TRP A 11 -2.26 1.69 -2.16
N PRO A 12 -2.03 2.24 -3.35
CA PRO A 12 -1.63 3.64 -3.50
C PRO A 12 -2.84 4.57 -3.47
N TYR A 13 -2.72 5.70 -2.80
CA TYR A 13 -3.69 6.79 -2.98
C TYR A 13 -3.75 7.23 -4.44
N ALA A 14 -4.97 7.31 -4.99
CA ALA A 14 -5.22 7.83 -6.32
C ALA A 14 -5.20 9.38 -6.33
N SER A 15 -4.15 9.99 -5.78
CA SER A 15 -4.01 11.44 -5.62
C SER A 15 -2.77 12.04 -6.29
N GLY A 16 -1.95 11.21 -6.96
CA GLY A 16 -0.73 11.68 -7.63
C GLY A 16 0.01 10.58 -8.34
N SER A 17 0.83 10.96 -9.33
CA SER A 17 1.65 10.05 -10.13
C SER A 17 2.61 9.22 -9.28
N ARG A 18 2.95 8.03 -9.76
CA ARG A 18 3.96 7.18 -9.14
C ARG A 18 5.36 7.56 -9.57
N HIS A 19 6.36 7.11 -8.83
CA HIS A 19 7.78 7.28 -9.12
C HIS A 19 8.52 5.95 -8.91
N LEU A 20 9.79 5.87 -9.32
CA LEU A 20 10.60 4.64 -9.25
C LEU A 20 10.63 4.01 -7.84
N GLY A 21 10.59 4.84 -6.78
CA GLY A 21 10.54 4.36 -5.41
C GLY A 21 9.31 3.50 -5.10
N HIS A 22 8.15 3.79 -5.66
CA HIS A 22 6.97 2.94 -5.51
C HIS A 22 7.14 1.62 -6.26
N ILE A 23 7.67 1.69 -7.50
CA ILE A 23 7.84 0.51 -8.35
C ILE A 23 8.81 -0.48 -7.72
N GLY A 24 10.03 -0.05 -7.38
CA GLY A 24 11.02 -0.91 -6.74
C GLY A 24 10.72 -1.20 -5.27
N GLY A 25 9.94 -0.32 -4.59
CA GLY A 25 9.58 -0.49 -3.19
C GLY A 25 8.52 -1.56 -2.92
N ALA A 26 7.56 -1.75 -3.84
CA ALA A 26 6.45 -2.68 -3.61
C ALA A 26 6.04 -3.48 -4.85
N TYR A 27 5.78 -2.83 -5.98
CA TYR A 27 5.10 -3.45 -7.12
C TYR A 27 5.96 -4.45 -7.88
N LEU A 28 7.18 -4.06 -8.23
CA LEU A 28 8.10 -4.93 -8.98
C LEU A 28 8.54 -6.16 -8.18
N PRO A 29 8.96 -6.06 -6.91
CA PRO A 29 9.32 -7.26 -6.14
C PRO A 29 8.14 -8.21 -5.96
N ALA A 30 6.91 -7.70 -5.82
CA ALA A 30 5.70 -8.52 -5.74
C ALA A 30 5.43 -9.28 -7.05
N ASP A 31 5.54 -8.60 -8.20
CA ASP A 31 5.37 -9.22 -9.52
C ASP A 31 6.44 -10.31 -9.78
N ILE A 32 7.70 -10.04 -9.42
CA ILE A 32 8.77 -11.05 -9.53
C ILE A 32 8.46 -12.27 -8.65
N PHE A 33 8.04 -12.04 -7.40
CA PHE A 33 7.69 -13.09 -6.47
C PHE A 33 6.49 -13.91 -6.95
N ALA A 34 5.44 -13.26 -7.44
CA ALA A 34 4.25 -13.93 -7.98
C ALA A 34 4.60 -14.79 -9.20
N ARG A 35 5.39 -14.24 -10.15
CA ARG A 35 5.87 -14.99 -11.33
C ARG A 35 6.71 -16.19 -10.96
N TYR A 36 7.63 -16.05 -10.00
CA TYR A 36 8.44 -17.16 -9.51
C TYR A 36 7.56 -18.27 -8.92
N ASN A 37 6.59 -17.92 -8.08
CA ASN A 37 5.69 -18.90 -7.48
C ASN A 37 4.83 -19.63 -8.53
N ARG A 38 4.33 -18.92 -9.55
CA ARG A 38 3.63 -19.53 -10.69
C ARG A 38 4.54 -20.47 -11.47
N LEU A 39 5.80 -20.08 -11.70
CA LEU A 39 6.78 -20.87 -12.45
C LEU A 39 7.09 -22.22 -11.74
N ILE A 40 7.15 -22.24 -10.43
CA ILE A 40 7.38 -23.47 -9.66
C ILE A 40 6.10 -24.29 -9.39
N GLY A 41 4.96 -23.85 -9.96
CA GLY A 41 3.70 -24.62 -9.96
C GLY A 41 2.78 -24.35 -8.78
N ASN A 42 2.97 -23.26 -8.02
CA ASN A 42 2.03 -22.84 -6.99
C ASN A 42 0.77 -22.20 -7.61
N ASN A 43 -0.35 -22.29 -6.92
CA ASN A 43 -1.58 -21.57 -7.22
C ASN A 43 -1.46 -20.16 -6.62
N VAL A 44 -1.39 -19.12 -7.47
CA VAL A 44 -1.05 -17.76 -7.04
C VAL A 44 -2.12 -16.78 -7.47
N ILE A 45 -2.57 -15.94 -6.55
CA ILE A 45 -3.30 -14.71 -6.88
C ILE A 45 -2.50 -13.49 -6.37
N MET A 46 -2.38 -12.47 -7.22
CA MET A 46 -1.74 -11.20 -6.90
C MET A 46 -2.77 -10.08 -6.99
N VAL A 47 -3.02 -9.42 -5.87
CA VAL A 47 -4.07 -8.41 -5.73
C VAL A 47 -3.57 -7.08 -5.19
N SER A 48 -4.16 -6.00 -5.68
CA SER A 48 -4.03 -4.63 -5.19
C SER A 48 -5.16 -3.77 -5.74
N GLY A 49 -5.05 -2.47 -5.56
CA GLY A 49 -5.98 -1.51 -6.12
C GLY A 49 -5.61 -0.08 -5.73
N SER A 50 -6.39 0.87 -6.21
CA SER A 50 -6.25 2.27 -5.83
C SER A 50 -7.06 2.57 -4.58
N ASP A 51 -6.41 3.13 -3.57
CA ASP A 51 -7.06 3.69 -2.39
C ASP A 51 -7.63 5.07 -2.75
N VAL A 52 -8.94 5.25 -2.56
CA VAL A 52 -9.64 6.42 -3.09
C VAL A 52 -10.34 7.28 -2.02
N HIS A 53 -10.37 6.86 -0.77
CA HIS A 53 -11.08 7.59 0.29
C HIS A 53 -10.17 8.40 1.21
N GLY A 54 -8.86 8.41 0.93
CA GLY A 54 -7.92 9.18 1.72
C GLY A 54 -8.04 10.70 1.54
N THR A 55 -7.82 11.46 2.61
CA THR A 55 -7.78 12.93 2.58
C THR A 55 -6.85 13.55 1.55
N PRO A 56 -5.73 12.91 1.11
CA PRO A 56 -4.93 13.45 0.01
C PRO A 56 -5.70 13.68 -1.30
N ILE A 57 -6.79 12.92 -1.51
CA ILE A 57 -7.63 13.05 -2.71
C ILE A 57 -8.55 14.27 -2.59
N THR A 58 -9.23 14.43 -1.46
CA THR A 58 -10.10 15.59 -1.23
C THR A 58 -9.33 16.89 -1.19
N VAL A 59 -8.16 16.91 -0.53
CA VAL A 59 -7.27 18.10 -0.53
C VAL A 59 -6.88 18.49 -1.96
N ARG A 60 -6.51 17.48 -2.79
CA ARG A 60 -6.14 17.75 -4.17
C ARG A 60 -7.33 18.21 -5.02
N ALA A 61 -8.50 17.64 -4.80
CA ALA A 61 -9.73 18.04 -5.47
C ALA A 61 -10.08 19.49 -5.14
N ASP A 62 -9.97 19.89 -3.87
CA ASP A 62 -10.16 21.26 -3.43
C ASP A 62 -9.13 22.21 -4.04
N ASP A 63 -7.84 21.83 -4.06
CA ASP A 63 -6.74 22.64 -4.64
C ASP A 63 -6.92 22.84 -6.17
N GLU A 64 -7.49 21.85 -6.88
CA GLU A 64 -7.75 21.91 -8.33
C GLU A 64 -9.16 22.42 -8.67
N GLY A 65 -10.05 22.56 -7.70
CA GLY A 65 -11.45 23.01 -7.90
C GLY A 65 -12.31 22.00 -8.68
N VAL A 66 -12.10 20.71 -8.46
CA VAL A 66 -12.79 19.61 -9.12
C VAL A 66 -13.39 18.64 -8.09
N GLU A 67 -14.27 17.74 -8.54
CA GLU A 67 -14.82 16.71 -7.66
C GLU A 67 -13.76 15.61 -7.36
N PRO A 68 -13.75 15.03 -6.15
CA PRO A 68 -12.80 13.97 -5.76
C PRO A 68 -12.76 12.80 -6.76
N ILE A 69 -13.91 12.44 -7.34
CA ILE A 69 -14.00 11.36 -8.33
C ILE A 69 -13.18 11.64 -9.61
N GLU A 70 -13.00 12.90 -10.00
CA GLU A 70 -12.19 13.26 -11.17
C GLU A 70 -10.71 13.00 -10.90
N ILE A 71 -10.25 13.32 -9.70
CA ILE A 71 -8.88 13.01 -9.25
C ILE A 71 -8.66 11.49 -9.25
N VAL A 72 -9.59 10.73 -8.65
CA VAL A 72 -9.54 9.28 -8.60
C VAL A 72 -9.44 8.67 -10.00
N ASN A 73 -10.34 9.03 -10.90
CA ASN A 73 -10.40 8.50 -12.26
C ASN A 73 -9.10 8.80 -13.02
N ARG A 74 -8.55 9.99 -12.87
CA ARG A 74 -7.29 10.40 -13.50
C ARG A 74 -6.15 9.48 -13.10
N TYR A 75 -5.90 9.36 -11.78
CA TYR A 75 -4.75 8.63 -11.28
C TYR A 75 -4.91 7.12 -11.29
N HIS A 76 -6.13 6.61 -11.11
CA HIS A 76 -6.38 5.19 -11.29
C HIS A 76 -6.06 4.73 -12.73
N ASN A 77 -6.55 5.47 -13.74
CA ASN A 77 -6.25 5.17 -15.14
C ASN A 77 -4.75 5.31 -15.45
N GLU A 78 -4.09 6.30 -14.86
CA GLU A 78 -2.64 6.46 -14.98
C GLU A 78 -1.89 5.24 -14.41
N PHE A 79 -2.32 4.71 -13.26
CA PHE A 79 -1.74 3.51 -12.67
C PHE A 79 -1.93 2.28 -13.53
N LEU A 80 -3.13 2.07 -14.08
CA LEU A 80 -3.36 0.98 -15.03
C LEU A 80 -2.40 1.05 -16.22
N GLY A 81 -2.15 2.24 -16.76
CA GLY A 81 -1.16 2.47 -17.81
C GLY A 81 0.27 2.13 -17.39
N TYR A 82 0.66 2.37 -16.14
CA TYR A 82 1.96 1.96 -15.60
C TYR A 82 2.10 0.44 -15.51
N TRP A 83 1.06 -0.23 -15.03
CA TRP A 83 1.06 -1.69 -14.90
C TRP A 83 1.16 -2.38 -16.26
N ASP A 84 0.45 -1.88 -17.26
CA ASP A 84 0.52 -2.38 -18.63
C ASP A 84 1.93 -2.17 -19.22
N LYS A 85 2.44 -0.93 -19.22
CA LYS A 85 3.77 -0.60 -19.73
C LYS A 85 4.90 -1.38 -19.03
N LEU A 86 4.81 -1.57 -17.72
CA LEU A 86 5.79 -2.34 -16.93
C LEU A 86 5.55 -3.84 -16.96
N ASN A 87 4.50 -4.33 -17.65
CA ASN A 87 4.12 -5.73 -17.68
C ASN A 87 3.98 -6.34 -16.26
N ILE A 88 3.37 -5.61 -15.32
CA ILE A 88 3.03 -6.12 -14.00
C ILE A 88 1.71 -6.87 -14.10
N GLN A 89 1.72 -8.16 -13.73
CA GLN A 89 0.61 -9.07 -13.97
C GLN A 89 -0.26 -9.23 -12.71
N TRP A 90 -1.35 -8.50 -12.67
CA TRP A 90 -2.37 -8.61 -11.64
C TRP A 90 -3.39 -9.71 -11.95
N ASP A 91 -3.83 -10.44 -10.94
CA ASP A 91 -5.06 -11.24 -11.02
C ASP A 91 -6.29 -10.36 -10.76
N ASN A 92 -6.15 -9.38 -9.86
CA ASN A 92 -7.13 -8.29 -9.72
C ASN A 92 -6.44 -6.99 -9.26
N TYR A 93 -6.63 -5.91 -10.03
CA TYR A 93 -6.28 -4.56 -9.63
C TYR A 93 -7.55 -3.70 -9.71
N THR A 94 -8.09 -3.31 -8.55
CA THR A 94 -9.40 -2.70 -8.42
C THR A 94 -9.34 -1.34 -7.70
N THR A 95 -10.43 -0.88 -7.13
CA THR A 95 -10.48 0.35 -6.31
C THR A 95 -11.27 0.12 -5.03
N THR A 96 -11.02 0.93 -4.00
CA THR A 96 -11.84 0.93 -2.78
C THR A 96 -13.23 1.57 -2.99
N MET A 97 -13.57 2.03 -4.22
CA MET A 97 -14.91 2.55 -4.57
C MET A 97 -15.93 1.49 -4.98
N THR A 98 -15.53 0.23 -5.15
CA THR A 98 -16.46 -0.79 -5.61
C THR A 98 -17.50 -1.12 -4.55
N ASP A 99 -18.72 -1.47 -4.99
CA ASP A 99 -19.76 -1.95 -4.06
C ASP A 99 -19.30 -3.18 -3.29
N ASN A 100 -18.56 -4.09 -3.94
CA ASN A 100 -17.93 -5.24 -3.29
C ASN A 100 -17.00 -4.82 -2.13
N HIS A 101 -16.15 -3.80 -2.33
CA HIS A 101 -15.26 -3.33 -1.26
C HIS A 101 -16.06 -2.72 -0.09
N LYS A 102 -17.10 -1.92 -0.42
CA LYS A 102 -18.00 -1.35 0.59
C LYS A 102 -18.67 -2.44 1.43
N GLU A 103 -19.25 -3.45 0.77
CA GLU A 103 -19.93 -4.56 1.46
C GLU A 103 -18.97 -5.34 2.36
N VAL A 104 -17.79 -5.71 1.87
CA VAL A 104 -16.77 -6.45 2.64
C VAL A 104 -16.26 -5.62 3.83
N THR A 105 -16.08 -4.31 3.65
CA THR A 105 -15.66 -3.41 4.72
C THR A 105 -16.72 -3.31 5.81
N GLN A 106 -17.97 -3.16 5.43
CA GLN A 106 -19.09 -3.11 6.37
C GLN A 106 -19.32 -4.45 7.08
N GLU A 107 -19.21 -5.57 6.36
CA GLU A 107 -19.24 -6.92 6.94
C GLU A 107 -18.15 -7.09 8.02
N MET A 108 -16.91 -6.70 7.69
CA MET A 108 -15.79 -6.81 8.62
C MET A 108 -15.99 -5.92 9.85
N PHE A 109 -16.45 -4.69 9.66
CA PHE A 109 -16.78 -3.78 10.76
C PHE A 109 -17.80 -4.41 11.71
N LEU A 110 -18.93 -4.91 11.19
CA LEU A 110 -19.99 -5.52 11.97
C LEU A 110 -19.50 -6.78 12.72
N LYS A 111 -18.72 -7.63 12.03
CA LYS A 111 -18.20 -8.85 12.65
C LYS A 111 -17.20 -8.57 13.78
N ILE A 112 -16.30 -7.62 13.60
CA ILE A 112 -15.34 -7.21 14.63
C ILE A 112 -16.08 -6.56 15.82
N LYS A 113 -17.15 -5.80 15.56
CA LYS A 113 -18.02 -5.22 16.58
C LYS A 113 -18.79 -6.31 17.37
N GLU A 114 -19.39 -7.26 16.66
CA GLU A 114 -20.06 -8.43 17.26
C GLU A 114 -19.13 -9.21 18.21
N ASN A 115 -17.86 -9.36 17.81
CA ASN A 115 -16.82 -10.01 18.60
C ASN A 115 -16.31 -9.16 19.78
N GLY A 116 -16.84 -7.92 19.96
CA GLY A 116 -16.54 -7.06 21.11
C GLY A 116 -15.26 -6.23 21.00
N PHE A 117 -14.67 -6.12 19.79
CA PHE A 117 -13.43 -5.37 19.55
C PHE A 117 -13.65 -3.98 18.93
N ILE A 118 -14.89 -3.59 18.65
CA ILE A 118 -15.24 -2.21 18.29
C ILE A 118 -16.21 -1.67 19.34
N GLU A 119 -15.92 -0.46 19.85
CA GLU A 119 -16.79 0.24 20.81
C GLU A 119 -16.88 1.73 20.48
N LYS A 120 -17.94 2.39 20.96
CA LYS A 120 -18.06 3.85 20.87
C LYS A 120 -17.27 4.52 21.98
N ASN A 121 -16.52 5.56 21.61
CA ASN A 121 -15.84 6.41 22.56
C ASN A 121 -15.80 7.86 22.07
N LYS A 122 -15.53 8.77 22.97
CA LYS A 122 -15.37 10.19 22.67
C LYS A 122 -13.92 10.51 22.37
N SER A 123 -13.72 11.38 21.40
CA SER A 123 -12.42 11.98 21.10
C SER A 123 -12.56 13.47 20.92
N ILE A 124 -11.48 14.19 21.14
CA ILE A 124 -11.41 15.60 20.84
C ILE A 124 -10.86 15.71 19.40
N GLN A 125 -11.51 16.53 18.58
CA GLN A 125 -11.08 16.74 17.20
C GLN A 125 -11.11 18.22 16.83
N ALA A 126 -10.26 18.60 15.87
CA ALA A 126 -10.23 19.94 15.36
C ALA A 126 -11.55 20.28 14.63
N PHE A 127 -12.05 21.50 14.87
CA PHE A 127 -13.31 21.98 14.35
C PHE A 127 -13.11 23.39 13.77
N ASP A 128 -13.64 23.62 12.58
CA ASP A 128 -13.70 24.94 11.97
C ASP A 128 -15.00 25.64 12.36
N PRO A 129 -14.95 26.72 13.17
CA PRO A 129 -16.16 27.39 13.63
C PRO A 129 -16.89 28.16 12.52
N GLN A 130 -16.19 28.57 11.46
CA GLN A 130 -16.78 29.29 10.32
C GLN A 130 -17.50 28.32 9.39
N GLU A 131 -16.85 27.23 9.02
CA GLU A 131 -17.42 26.17 8.18
C GLU A 131 -18.38 25.26 8.95
N LYS A 132 -18.37 25.33 10.28
CA LYS A 132 -19.19 24.52 11.20
C LYS A 132 -19.01 23.02 10.99
N LYS A 133 -17.78 22.59 10.67
CA LYS A 133 -17.44 21.18 10.43
C LYS A 133 -16.16 20.78 11.16
N PHE A 134 -16.06 19.48 11.46
CA PHE A 134 -14.81 18.90 11.93
C PHE A 134 -13.80 18.87 10.79
N LEU A 135 -12.52 19.02 11.15
CA LEU A 135 -11.42 19.03 10.21
C LEU A 135 -10.68 17.70 10.26
N PRO A 136 -10.55 16.99 9.12
CA PRO A 136 -9.61 15.87 9.03
C PRO A 136 -8.19 16.34 9.31
N ASP A 137 -7.35 15.44 9.80
CA ASP A 137 -6.00 15.76 10.30
C ASP A 137 -5.17 16.61 9.31
N ARG A 138 -5.25 16.34 8.00
CA ARG A 138 -4.53 17.10 6.95
C ARG A 138 -5.14 18.44 6.58
N TYR A 139 -6.31 18.75 7.10
CA TYR A 139 -6.93 20.08 6.99
C TYR A 139 -6.58 20.99 8.16
N VAL A 140 -5.72 20.51 9.09
CA VAL A 140 -5.17 21.30 10.18
C VAL A 140 -3.68 21.51 9.94
N GLU A 141 -3.25 22.75 9.98
CA GLU A 141 -1.85 23.17 9.84
C GLU A 141 -1.44 24.01 11.05
N GLY A 142 -0.19 23.90 11.47
CA GLY A 142 0.35 24.66 12.59
C GLY A 142 1.84 24.48 12.74
N GLU A 143 2.41 25.03 13.82
CA GLU A 143 3.82 24.90 14.13
C GLU A 143 4.09 23.54 14.79
N CYS A 144 5.09 22.82 14.30
CA CYS A 144 5.53 21.54 14.86
C CYS A 144 6.15 21.74 16.25
N PRO A 145 5.66 21.05 17.30
CA PRO A 145 6.21 21.19 18.64
C PRO A 145 7.63 20.65 18.77
N LYS A 146 8.11 19.83 17.81
CA LYS A 146 9.43 19.20 17.87
C LYS A 146 10.52 19.97 17.11
N CYS A 147 10.20 20.53 15.94
CA CYS A 147 11.21 21.19 15.10
C CYS A 147 10.87 22.64 14.73
N ASN A 148 9.75 23.17 15.22
CA ASN A 148 9.24 24.53 14.99
C ASN A 148 8.98 24.85 13.50
N TYR A 149 8.76 23.84 12.68
CA TYR A 149 8.32 24.04 11.29
C TYR A 149 6.89 24.57 11.30
N LEU A 150 6.65 25.71 10.61
CA LEU A 150 5.42 26.50 10.74
C LEU A 150 4.21 25.94 9.98
N GLU A 151 4.44 24.99 9.06
CA GLU A 151 3.42 24.40 8.17
C GLU A 151 3.31 22.89 8.40
N ALA A 152 3.50 22.42 9.65
CA ALA A 152 3.29 21.03 10.00
C ALA A 152 1.80 20.69 9.91
N ARG A 153 1.51 19.48 9.42
CA ARG A 153 0.13 18.98 9.31
C ARG A 153 -0.29 18.22 10.54
N GLY A 154 -1.58 18.12 10.75
CA GLY A 154 -2.14 17.46 11.94
C GLY A 154 -1.89 15.96 12.04
N ASP A 155 -1.40 15.29 10.97
CA ASP A 155 -1.03 13.87 11.00
C ASP A 155 0.48 13.63 11.06
N GLN A 156 1.27 14.56 10.48
CA GLN A 156 2.71 14.41 10.39
C GLN A 156 3.40 15.72 10.04
N CYS A 157 4.56 15.97 10.63
CA CYS A 157 5.42 17.08 10.23
C CYS A 157 6.20 16.73 8.96
N ASP A 158 5.98 17.48 7.88
CA ASP A 158 6.68 17.29 6.59
C ASP A 158 8.19 17.56 6.67
N SER A 159 8.65 18.31 7.68
CA SER A 159 10.07 18.65 7.88
C SER A 159 10.85 17.58 8.65
N CYS A 160 10.37 17.17 9.82
CA CYS A 160 11.10 16.22 10.68
C CYS A 160 10.51 14.79 10.70
N GLY A 161 9.38 14.57 10.02
CA GLY A 161 8.74 13.26 9.91
C GLY A 161 8.04 12.76 11.18
N THR A 162 7.96 13.60 12.22
CA THR A 162 7.28 13.21 13.47
C THR A 162 5.78 13.07 13.20
N THR A 163 5.20 11.96 13.64
CA THR A 163 3.74 11.79 13.69
C THR A 163 3.15 12.76 14.73
N LEU A 164 2.04 13.38 14.40
CA LEU A 164 1.37 14.38 15.21
C LEU A 164 -0.12 14.08 15.29
N ASP A 165 -0.74 14.55 16.38
CA ASP A 165 -2.17 14.75 16.42
C ASP A 165 -2.46 16.27 16.29
N PRO A 166 -3.59 16.68 15.70
CA PRO A 166 -3.93 18.11 15.52
C PRO A 166 -3.84 18.95 16.79
N GLU A 167 -4.11 18.34 17.95
CA GLU A 167 -4.02 18.98 19.26
C GLU A 167 -2.59 19.32 19.70
N GLU A 168 -1.61 18.62 19.18
CA GLU A 168 -0.19 18.81 19.51
C GLU A 168 0.41 20.00 18.76
N LEU A 169 -0.23 20.44 17.67
CA LEU A 169 0.25 21.58 16.88
C LEU A 169 0.17 22.88 17.69
N ILE A 170 1.20 23.69 17.57
CA ILE A 170 1.20 25.05 18.12
C ILE A 170 0.46 25.95 17.13
N ASN A 171 -0.54 26.71 17.64
CA ASN A 171 -1.41 27.60 16.84
C ASN A 171 -2.10 26.90 15.66
N PRO A 172 -2.85 25.81 15.87
CA PRO A 172 -3.50 25.07 14.80
C PRO A 172 -4.53 25.92 14.06
N LYS A 173 -4.50 25.82 12.72
CA LYS A 173 -5.38 26.56 11.81
C LYS A 173 -6.06 25.63 10.83
N SER A 174 -7.27 25.99 10.43
CA SER A 174 -7.95 25.38 9.29
C SER A 174 -7.24 25.74 7.98
N LYS A 175 -6.86 24.73 7.20
CA LYS A 175 -6.32 24.94 5.84
C LYS A 175 -7.36 25.52 4.88
N ILE A 176 -8.65 25.35 5.17
CA ILE A 176 -9.74 25.80 4.30
C ILE A 176 -9.79 27.34 4.22
N ASN A 177 -9.61 27.99 5.35
CA ASN A 177 -9.82 29.45 5.45
C ASN A 177 -8.75 30.19 6.27
N GLY A 178 -7.74 29.48 6.82
CA GLY A 178 -6.65 30.05 7.62
C GLY A 178 -7.03 30.48 9.04
N ASN A 179 -8.27 30.26 9.47
CA ASN A 179 -8.73 30.61 10.81
C ASN A 179 -8.20 29.61 11.85
N ASN A 180 -8.15 30.04 13.11
CA ASN A 180 -7.78 29.14 14.21
C ASN A 180 -8.79 28.00 14.33
N ALA A 181 -8.29 26.80 14.41
CA ALA A 181 -9.11 25.62 14.71
C ALA A 181 -9.50 25.63 16.19
N GLU A 182 -10.75 25.27 16.48
CA GLU A 182 -11.23 24.92 17.82
C GLU A 182 -11.13 23.40 18.01
N PHE A 183 -11.14 22.97 19.27
CA PHE A 183 -11.19 21.54 19.57
C PHE A 183 -12.52 21.21 20.26
N LYS A 184 -13.24 20.23 19.70
CA LYS A 184 -14.57 19.82 20.21
C LYS A 184 -14.64 18.32 20.38
N GLU A 185 -15.40 17.91 21.38
CA GLU A 185 -15.70 16.50 21.63
C GLU A 185 -16.65 15.97 20.54
N THR A 186 -16.32 14.81 19.99
CA THR A 186 -17.14 14.05 19.04
C THR A 186 -17.08 12.56 19.36
N GLU A 187 -18.13 11.80 19.01
CA GLU A 187 -18.16 10.36 19.22
C GLU A 187 -17.73 9.60 17.98
N HIS A 188 -16.89 8.59 18.18
CA HIS A 188 -16.42 7.70 17.11
C HIS A 188 -16.44 6.25 17.56
N TYR A 189 -16.38 5.34 16.59
CA TYR A 189 -16.05 3.95 16.85
C TYR A 189 -14.53 3.78 16.94
N PHE A 190 -14.11 2.98 17.92
CA PHE A 190 -12.72 2.66 18.21
C PHE A 190 -12.48 1.17 18.10
N LEU A 191 -11.41 0.79 17.41
CA LEU A 191 -10.87 -0.57 17.43
C LEU A 191 -10.05 -0.74 18.71
N LYS A 192 -10.41 -1.74 19.52
CA LYS A 192 -9.75 -2.07 20.79
C LYS A 192 -8.45 -2.81 20.57
N LEU A 193 -7.44 -2.11 20.04
CA LEU A 193 -6.11 -2.68 19.80
C LEU A 193 -5.45 -3.15 21.10
N SER A 194 -5.67 -2.42 22.21
CA SER A 194 -5.15 -2.77 23.53
C SER A 194 -5.58 -4.16 23.97
N ALA A 195 -6.80 -4.59 23.65
CA ALA A 195 -7.33 -5.90 23.98
C ALA A 195 -6.70 -7.05 23.15
N LEU A 196 -5.98 -6.72 22.09
CA LEU A 196 -5.33 -7.67 21.18
C LEU A 196 -3.80 -7.75 21.38
N ASN A 197 -3.26 -6.94 22.31
CA ASN A 197 -1.83 -6.81 22.54
C ASN A 197 -1.13 -8.16 22.74
N ASP A 198 -1.63 -8.99 23.66
CA ASP A 198 -1.02 -10.28 24.00
C ASP A 198 -1.06 -11.26 22.83
N LYS A 199 -2.19 -11.32 22.12
CA LYS A 199 -2.35 -12.19 20.94
C LYS A 199 -1.41 -11.78 19.81
N LEU A 200 -1.24 -10.47 19.57
CA LEU A 200 -0.29 -9.95 18.59
C LEU A 200 1.15 -10.23 18.99
N SER A 201 1.49 -10.05 20.24
CA SER A 201 2.82 -10.36 20.79
C SER A 201 3.17 -11.84 20.60
N GLU A 202 2.26 -12.75 20.95
CA GLU A 202 2.44 -14.19 20.74
C GLU A 202 2.62 -14.51 19.25
N TRP A 203 1.76 -13.98 18.37
CA TRP A 203 1.85 -14.18 16.95
C TRP A 203 3.16 -13.64 16.35
N LEU A 204 3.60 -12.43 16.70
CA LEU A 204 4.87 -11.86 16.25
C LEU A 204 6.08 -12.67 16.75
N ASN A 205 5.98 -13.23 17.95
CA ASN A 205 7.04 -14.09 18.49
C ASN A 205 7.16 -15.44 17.77
N SER A 206 6.09 -15.91 17.15
CA SER A 206 6.10 -17.14 16.33
C SER A 206 6.68 -16.93 14.93
N LYS A 207 6.94 -15.69 14.49
CA LYS A 207 7.38 -15.38 13.13
C LYS A 207 8.87 -15.60 12.94
N GLU A 208 9.18 -16.41 11.92
CA GLU A 208 10.55 -16.67 11.47
C GLU A 208 10.73 -16.15 10.04
N GLY A 209 11.97 -15.78 9.68
CA GLY A 209 12.31 -15.35 8.33
C GLY A 209 11.81 -13.98 7.91
N TRP A 210 11.16 -13.22 8.81
CA TRP A 210 10.82 -11.83 8.54
C TRP A 210 12.06 -10.95 8.54
N ARG A 211 12.06 -9.90 7.74
CA ARG A 211 13.16 -8.93 7.72
C ARG A 211 13.36 -8.31 9.09
N PRO A 212 14.63 -8.20 9.58
CA PRO A 212 14.91 -7.73 10.94
C PRO A 212 14.28 -6.38 11.29
N HIS A 213 14.29 -5.42 10.37
CA HIS A 213 13.70 -4.11 10.63
C HIS A 213 12.17 -4.15 10.78
N VAL A 214 11.48 -5.08 10.10
CA VAL A 214 10.04 -5.26 10.22
C VAL A 214 9.69 -5.91 11.56
N ILE A 215 10.30 -7.05 11.86
CA ILE A 215 9.95 -7.81 13.07
C ILE A 215 10.36 -7.07 14.35
N ASN A 216 11.54 -6.41 14.36
CA ASN A 216 12.01 -5.68 15.54
C ASN A 216 11.14 -4.45 15.79
N PHE A 217 10.80 -3.68 14.76
CA PHE A 217 9.88 -2.55 14.88
C PHE A 217 8.52 -3.00 15.44
N SER A 218 7.95 -4.07 14.86
CA SER A 218 6.61 -4.55 15.25
C SER A 218 6.58 -5.04 16.69
N LYS A 219 7.61 -5.78 17.13
CA LYS A 219 7.73 -6.23 18.52
C LYS A 219 7.85 -5.06 19.49
N SER A 220 8.78 -4.12 19.23
CA SER A 220 8.93 -2.92 20.05
C SER A 220 7.62 -2.14 20.16
N PHE A 221 6.91 -1.95 19.05
CA PHE A 221 5.66 -1.21 19.03
C PHE A 221 4.57 -1.87 19.88
N VAL A 222 4.47 -3.20 19.86
CA VAL A 222 3.52 -3.96 20.67
C VAL A 222 3.95 -3.99 22.15
N GLU A 223 5.25 -4.07 22.44
CA GLU A 223 5.82 -4.05 23.79
C GLU A 223 5.59 -2.70 24.51
N GLU A 224 5.53 -1.59 23.78
CA GLU A 224 5.18 -0.28 24.32
C GLU A 224 3.71 -0.18 24.75
N GLY A 225 2.87 -1.13 24.33
CA GLY A 225 1.43 -1.18 24.63
C GLY A 225 0.59 -0.47 23.58
N LEU A 226 -0.29 -1.23 22.94
CA LEU A 226 -1.18 -0.70 21.91
C LEU A 226 -2.27 0.18 22.48
N GLN A 227 -2.53 1.30 21.83
CA GLN A 227 -3.63 2.21 22.16
C GLN A 227 -4.81 1.96 21.21
N ASP A 228 -6.03 2.07 21.75
CA ASP A 228 -7.25 1.96 20.95
C ASP A 228 -7.31 3.11 19.93
N ARG A 229 -7.75 2.79 18.71
CA ARG A 229 -7.74 3.75 17.61
C ARG A 229 -9.13 3.99 17.05
N ALA A 230 -9.46 5.26 16.86
CA ALA A 230 -10.67 5.64 16.17
C ALA A 230 -10.64 5.17 14.70
N ILE A 231 -11.67 4.42 14.32
CA ILE A 231 -11.85 3.83 12.98
C ILE A 231 -12.96 4.50 12.18
N THR A 232 -13.49 5.60 12.66
CA THR A 232 -14.42 6.47 11.96
C THR A 232 -13.93 7.92 12.05
N ARG A 233 -14.37 8.75 11.11
CA ARG A 233 -14.05 10.17 11.07
C ARG A 233 -15.24 10.98 10.60
N ASP A 234 -15.28 12.26 10.96
CA ASP A 234 -16.19 13.24 10.41
C ASP A 234 -15.72 13.62 9.00
N LEU A 235 -16.28 12.98 7.99
CA LEU A 235 -15.91 13.07 6.57
C LEU A 235 -17.14 13.02 5.68
N ASP A 236 -17.09 13.73 4.55
CA ASP A 236 -18.11 13.65 3.51
C ASP A 236 -17.78 12.59 2.45
N TRP A 237 -16.50 12.24 2.31
CA TRP A 237 -15.98 11.28 1.32
C TRP A 237 -15.44 10.02 2.01
N GLY A 238 -16.00 8.85 1.70
CA GLY A 238 -15.63 7.57 2.31
C GLY A 238 -16.79 6.58 2.36
N ILE A 239 -16.55 5.41 2.93
CA ILE A 239 -17.54 4.37 3.15
C ILE A 239 -18.43 4.71 4.34
N ASP A 240 -19.75 4.61 4.15
CA ASP A 240 -20.72 4.83 5.23
C ASP A 240 -20.58 3.78 6.32
N ILE A 241 -20.73 4.21 7.56
CA ILE A 241 -20.82 3.29 8.71
C ILE A 241 -22.12 2.47 8.53
N PRO A 242 -22.09 1.14 8.72
CA PRO A 242 -23.26 0.28 8.50
C PRO A 242 -24.39 0.47 9.56
N GLU A 243 -24.18 1.38 10.50
CA GLU A 243 -25.11 1.67 11.61
C GLU A 243 -25.28 3.19 11.80
N ASN A 244 -26.48 3.63 12.12
CA ASN A 244 -26.81 5.06 12.29
C ASN A 244 -26.64 5.58 13.74
N GLU A 245 -25.93 4.87 14.60
CA GLU A 245 -25.81 5.23 16.02
C GLU A 245 -24.98 6.50 16.27
N LEU A 246 -24.12 6.91 15.35
CA LEU A 246 -23.30 8.12 15.43
C LEU A 246 -23.89 9.33 14.69
N GLY A 247 -25.05 9.17 14.04
CA GLY A 247 -25.67 10.18 13.18
C GLY A 247 -24.99 10.31 11.81
N ASP A 248 -25.45 11.28 11.01
CA ASP A 248 -24.96 11.54 9.67
C ASP A 248 -23.58 12.25 9.68
N GLY A 249 -22.89 12.24 8.54
CA GLY A 249 -21.64 12.98 8.34
C GLY A 249 -20.40 12.26 8.88
N LYS A 250 -20.48 10.95 9.13
CA LYS A 250 -19.35 10.14 9.55
C LYS A 250 -19.12 8.98 8.60
N LYS A 251 -17.83 8.72 8.33
CA LYS A 251 -17.38 7.64 7.46
C LYS A 251 -16.41 6.72 8.18
N ILE A 252 -16.27 5.52 7.66
CA ILE A 252 -15.17 4.62 8.04
C ILE A 252 -13.86 5.27 7.64
N TYR A 253 -12.87 5.22 8.53
CA TYR A 253 -11.56 5.83 8.31
C TYR A 253 -10.73 5.01 7.33
N VAL A 254 -10.09 5.68 6.39
CA VAL A 254 -9.33 5.06 5.30
C VAL A 254 -8.31 4.02 5.76
N TRP A 255 -7.64 4.20 6.87
CA TRP A 255 -6.66 3.24 7.37
C TRP A 255 -7.26 1.95 7.94
N PHE A 256 -8.54 1.96 8.30
CA PHE A 256 -9.28 0.75 8.62
C PHE A 256 -9.75 0.04 7.34
N GLU A 257 -10.27 0.78 6.36
CA GLU A 257 -10.83 0.18 5.14
C GLU A 257 -9.76 -0.29 4.15
N ALA A 258 -8.67 0.48 3.96
CA ALA A 258 -7.69 0.21 2.91
C ALA A 258 -7.04 -1.19 3.02
N VAL A 259 -6.75 -1.64 4.24
CA VAL A 259 -6.18 -2.98 4.47
C VAL A 259 -7.20 -4.10 4.23
N ILE A 260 -8.51 -3.82 4.33
CA ILE A 260 -9.58 -4.76 3.97
C ILE A 260 -9.62 -4.97 2.45
N GLY A 261 -9.06 -4.05 1.69
CA GLY A 261 -8.94 -4.11 0.24
C GLY A 261 -8.35 -5.42 -0.27
N TYR A 262 -7.41 -6.02 0.45
CA TYR A 262 -6.83 -7.31 0.07
C TYR A 262 -7.86 -8.45 0.07
N LEU A 263 -8.72 -8.49 1.07
CA LEU A 263 -9.81 -9.47 1.14
C LEU A 263 -10.87 -9.19 0.09
N SER A 264 -11.30 -7.92 -0.04
CA SER A 264 -12.32 -7.55 -1.01
C SER A 264 -11.86 -7.79 -2.46
N ALA A 265 -10.59 -7.48 -2.78
CA ALA A 265 -10.04 -7.75 -4.11
C ALA A 265 -9.94 -9.25 -4.42
N ALA A 266 -9.63 -10.09 -3.41
CA ALA A 266 -9.64 -11.54 -3.58
C ALA A 266 -11.07 -12.08 -3.79
N LYS A 267 -12.07 -11.57 -3.05
CA LYS A 267 -13.50 -11.91 -3.26
C LYS A 267 -13.98 -11.48 -4.66
N GLU A 268 -13.64 -10.26 -5.09
CA GLU A 268 -13.98 -9.72 -6.41
C GLU A 268 -13.33 -10.56 -7.53
N TRP A 269 -12.05 -10.91 -7.38
CA TRP A 269 -11.36 -11.83 -8.29
C TRP A 269 -12.12 -13.15 -8.44
N ALA A 270 -12.52 -13.76 -7.33
CA ALA A 270 -13.22 -15.04 -7.34
C ALA A 270 -14.57 -14.94 -8.10
N VAL A 271 -15.33 -13.87 -7.87
CA VAL A 271 -16.60 -13.62 -8.58
C VAL A 271 -16.36 -13.40 -10.08
N ASN A 272 -15.38 -12.58 -10.45
CA ASN A 272 -15.06 -12.26 -11.84
C ASN A 272 -14.58 -13.48 -12.64
N ASN A 273 -13.98 -14.47 -11.95
CA ASN A 273 -13.57 -15.73 -12.57
C ASN A 273 -14.66 -16.82 -12.54
N GLY A 274 -15.88 -16.51 -12.11
CA GLY A 274 -17.01 -17.44 -12.07
C GLY A 274 -16.88 -18.52 -10.96
N THR A 275 -15.99 -18.32 -9.98
CA THR A 275 -15.74 -19.22 -8.86
C THR A 275 -15.83 -18.46 -7.53
N PRO A 276 -17.04 -18.00 -7.12
CA PRO A 276 -17.21 -17.02 -6.04
C PRO A 276 -16.66 -17.46 -4.66
N ASP A 277 -16.42 -18.74 -4.48
CA ASP A 277 -15.85 -19.29 -3.25
C ASP A 277 -14.33 -19.51 -3.31
N ALA A 278 -13.67 -19.31 -4.45
CA ALA A 278 -12.24 -19.61 -4.62
C ALA A 278 -11.31 -18.75 -3.74
N TRP A 279 -11.74 -17.55 -3.31
CA TRP A 279 -10.99 -16.74 -2.36
C TRP A 279 -10.74 -17.44 -1.02
N LYS A 280 -11.60 -18.40 -0.64
CA LYS A 280 -11.49 -19.18 0.60
C LYS A 280 -10.24 -20.06 0.63
N ASP A 281 -9.78 -20.52 -0.53
CA ASP A 281 -8.56 -21.33 -0.65
C ASP A 281 -7.30 -20.55 -0.21
N PHE A 282 -7.36 -19.24 -0.23
CA PHE A 282 -6.26 -18.35 0.17
C PHE A 282 -6.45 -17.74 1.57
N TRP A 283 -7.69 -17.55 2.01
CA TRP A 283 -7.99 -16.84 3.25
C TRP A 283 -8.42 -17.71 4.41
N LEU A 284 -8.95 -18.91 4.14
CA LEU A 284 -9.46 -19.84 5.15
C LEU A 284 -8.68 -21.17 5.21
N ASN A 285 -7.86 -21.45 4.22
CA ASN A 285 -7.04 -22.64 4.20
C ASN A 285 -5.76 -22.39 5.01
N GLU A 286 -5.56 -23.13 6.09
CA GLU A 286 -4.41 -22.98 7.00
C GLU A 286 -3.05 -23.21 6.32
N ASP A 287 -3.01 -23.99 5.23
CA ASP A 287 -1.80 -24.24 4.43
C ASP A 287 -1.50 -23.13 3.42
N ALA A 288 -2.39 -22.13 3.25
CA ALA A 288 -2.17 -21.03 2.34
C ALA A 288 -1.18 -20.01 2.92
N GLU A 289 -0.38 -19.44 2.05
CA GLU A 289 0.61 -18.42 2.41
C GLU A 289 0.20 -17.06 1.86
N SER A 290 0.33 -15.99 2.67
CA SER A 290 0.05 -14.62 2.26
C SER A 290 1.24 -13.70 2.51
N TYR A 291 1.59 -12.90 1.49
CA TYR A 291 2.75 -12.02 1.47
C TYR A 291 2.32 -10.60 1.13
N TYR A 292 2.65 -9.64 2.01
CA TYR A 292 2.23 -8.23 1.89
C TYR A 292 3.42 -7.35 1.52
N PHE A 293 3.58 -7.07 0.24
CA PHE A 293 4.66 -6.22 -0.30
C PHE A 293 4.33 -4.74 -0.10
N VAL A 294 5.10 -4.08 0.75
CA VAL A 294 4.84 -2.70 1.18
C VAL A 294 6.14 -1.90 1.30
N GLY A 295 6.04 -0.59 1.39
CA GLY A 295 7.15 0.26 1.85
C GLY A 295 7.21 0.28 3.38
N LYS A 296 8.38 0.59 3.97
CA LYS A 296 8.60 0.61 5.42
C LYS A 296 7.60 1.46 6.20
N ASP A 297 7.08 2.53 5.58
CA ASP A 297 6.08 3.42 6.19
C ASP A 297 4.76 2.70 6.50
N ASN A 298 4.50 1.58 5.82
CA ASN A 298 3.27 0.80 5.94
C ASN A 298 3.40 -0.40 6.92
N VAL A 299 4.56 -0.60 7.54
CA VAL A 299 4.78 -1.69 8.51
C VAL A 299 3.76 -1.67 9.65
N PRO A 300 3.45 -0.52 10.29
CA PRO A 300 2.45 -0.47 11.37
C PRO A 300 1.08 -1.00 10.95
N PHE A 301 0.67 -0.70 9.72
CA PHE A 301 -0.63 -1.12 9.20
C PHE A 301 -0.69 -2.60 8.86
N HIS A 302 0.40 -3.17 8.30
CA HIS A 302 0.40 -4.54 7.78
C HIS A 302 0.94 -5.58 8.76
N ALA A 303 1.77 -5.17 9.72
CA ALA A 303 2.32 -6.07 10.73
C ALA A 303 1.66 -5.95 12.11
N ILE A 304 0.80 -4.93 12.33
CA ILE A 304 0.14 -4.68 13.62
C ILE A 304 -1.37 -4.51 13.43
N ILE A 305 -1.83 -3.46 12.73
CA ILE A 305 -3.26 -3.13 12.65
C ILE A 305 -4.03 -4.19 11.87
N TRP A 306 -3.57 -4.56 10.68
CA TRP A 306 -4.21 -5.60 9.86
C TRP A 306 -4.27 -6.96 10.55
N PRO A 307 -3.17 -7.52 11.11
CA PRO A 307 -3.25 -8.73 11.90
C PRO A 307 -4.17 -8.63 13.12
N ALA A 308 -4.22 -7.46 13.79
CA ALA A 308 -5.15 -7.23 14.88
C ALA A 308 -6.62 -7.30 14.40
N MET A 309 -6.93 -6.70 13.27
CA MET A 309 -8.27 -6.78 12.67
C MET A 309 -8.63 -8.23 12.29
N LEU A 310 -7.69 -9.01 11.73
CA LEU A 310 -7.90 -10.42 11.41
C LEU A 310 -8.11 -11.26 12.68
N LEU A 311 -7.34 -11.02 13.73
CA LEU A 311 -7.54 -11.67 15.05
C LEU A 311 -8.88 -11.32 15.68
N ALA A 312 -9.34 -10.07 15.51
CA ALA A 312 -10.63 -9.60 16.01
C ALA A 312 -11.80 -10.16 15.19
N TYR A 313 -11.61 -10.34 13.88
CA TYR A 313 -12.59 -10.96 12.98
C TYR A 313 -12.77 -12.47 13.30
N GLY A 314 -11.64 -13.21 13.42
CA GLY A 314 -11.60 -14.60 13.88
C GLY A 314 -11.05 -15.58 12.84
N ASP A 315 -11.83 -15.97 11.84
CA ASP A 315 -11.55 -17.18 11.04
C ASP A 315 -10.59 -16.97 9.85
N LEU A 316 -10.06 -15.75 9.64
CA LEU A 316 -9.18 -15.44 8.51
C LEU A 316 -7.70 -15.70 8.84
N ASN A 317 -6.95 -16.17 7.85
CA ASN A 317 -5.51 -16.41 7.97
C ASN A 317 -4.74 -15.11 8.25
N LEU A 318 -3.78 -15.20 9.16
CA LEU A 318 -2.85 -14.11 9.45
C LEU A 318 -1.71 -14.05 8.40
N PRO A 319 -1.08 -12.89 8.19
CA PRO A 319 0.04 -12.74 7.27
C PRO A 319 1.15 -13.77 7.51
N THR A 320 1.59 -14.44 6.44
CA THR A 320 2.78 -15.29 6.49
C THR A 320 4.02 -14.44 6.59
N ASN A 321 4.11 -13.37 5.78
CA ASN A 321 5.22 -12.43 5.80
C ASN A 321 4.79 -11.03 5.31
N VAL A 322 5.50 -10.02 5.80
CA VAL A 322 5.38 -8.62 5.37
C VAL A 322 6.74 -8.16 4.83
N PRO A 323 7.05 -8.45 3.55
CA PRO A 323 8.31 -8.02 2.93
C PRO A 323 8.29 -6.50 2.66
N ALA A 324 8.49 -5.71 3.72
CA ALA A 324 8.57 -4.27 3.62
C ALA A 324 9.97 -3.83 3.14
N ASN A 325 10.00 -3.02 2.08
CA ASN A 325 11.22 -2.45 1.54
C ASN A 325 11.53 -1.07 2.15
N GLN A 326 12.81 -0.74 2.19
CA GLN A 326 13.33 0.59 2.51
C GLN A 326 13.10 1.54 1.32
N TYR A 327 13.73 2.73 1.30
CA TYR A 327 13.54 3.70 0.24
C TYR A 327 14.53 3.51 -0.92
N ILE A 328 14.06 3.84 -2.12
CA ILE A 328 14.95 4.14 -3.24
C ILE A 328 15.22 5.63 -3.23
N LEU A 329 16.51 5.98 -3.15
CA LEU A 329 16.99 7.34 -3.14
C LEU A 329 17.40 7.77 -4.56
N ILE A 330 17.17 9.04 -4.87
CA ILE A 330 17.63 9.71 -6.09
C ILE A 330 18.47 10.89 -5.65
N LYS A 331 19.75 10.90 -5.97
CA LYS A 331 20.71 11.92 -5.52
C LYS A 331 20.74 12.10 -3.98
N GLY A 332 20.66 10.98 -3.24
CA GLY A 332 20.69 10.96 -1.79
C GLY A 332 19.37 11.34 -1.10
N GLU A 333 18.31 11.68 -1.85
CA GLU A 333 17.01 12.06 -1.31
C GLU A 333 15.93 10.99 -1.64
N LYS A 334 14.95 10.82 -0.74
CA LYS A 334 13.78 9.97 -1.01
C LYS A 334 13.06 10.47 -2.24
N ALA A 335 12.87 9.61 -3.24
CA ALA A 335 12.08 9.90 -4.43
C ALA A 335 10.69 10.42 -4.02
N SER A 336 10.28 11.57 -4.58
CA SER A 336 9.01 12.20 -4.22
C SER A 336 8.49 13.05 -5.38
N ALA A 337 7.34 12.68 -5.93
CA ALA A 337 6.69 13.45 -6.99
C ALA A 337 6.24 14.85 -6.50
N SER A 338 5.73 14.95 -5.27
CA SER A 338 5.26 16.22 -4.69
C SER A 338 6.39 17.21 -4.39
N ARG A 339 7.61 16.72 -4.12
CA ARG A 339 8.79 17.56 -3.85
C ARG A 339 9.71 17.72 -5.07
N GLY A 340 9.34 17.13 -6.23
CA GLY A 340 10.13 17.22 -7.45
C GLY A 340 11.47 16.46 -7.38
N VAL A 341 11.59 15.47 -6.50
CA VAL A 341 12.78 14.63 -6.40
C VAL A 341 12.65 13.43 -7.34
N GLY A 342 13.39 13.47 -8.44
CA GLY A 342 13.33 12.51 -9.55
C GLY A 342 12.31 12.91 -10.62
N LYS A 343 12.37 12.17 -11.75
CA LYS A 343 11.39 12.29 -12.84
C LYS A 343 10.10 11.56 -12.47
N ASN A 344 9.00 11.92 -13.11
CA ASN A 344 7.77 11.14 -13.06
C ASN A 344 7.98 9.77 -13.70
N LEU A 345 7.19 8.78 -13.30
CA LEU A 345 7.32 7.44 -13.87
C LEU A 345 7.02 7.40 -15.38
N ASN A 346 6.12 8.24 -15.87
CA ASN A 346 5.85 8.37 -17.31
C ASN A 346 7.12 8.74 -18.09
N ASP A 347 7.91 9.71 -17.60
CA ASP A 347 9.15 10.14 -18.25
C ASP A 347 10.13 8.98 -18.38
N TYR A 348 10.27 8.16 -17.32
CA TYR A 348 11.10 6.96 -17.38
C TYR A 348 10.56 5.91 -18.38
N LEU A 349 9.24 5.71 -18.43
CA LEU A 349 8.61 4.74 -19.31
C LEU A 349 8.62 5.17 -20.80
N ASP A 350 8.76 6.45 -21.07
CA ASP A 350 8.90 6.98 -22.43
C ASP A 350 10.38 6.94 -22.90
N GLU A 351 11.34 7.05 -21.97
CA GLU A 351 12.78 7.05 -22.28
C GLU A 351 13.41 5.64 -22.25
N TRP A 352 12.87 4.72 -21.46
CA TRP A 352 13.48 3.43 -21.17
C TRP A 352 12.63 2.26 -21.68
N ASN A 353 13.32 1.24 -22.22
CA ASN A 353 12.66 -0.05 -22.42
C ASN A 353 12.21 -0.62 -21.06
N PRO A 354 10.94 -1.09 -20.93
CA PRO A 354 10.41 -1.60 -19.66
C PRO A 354 11.22 -2.72 -19.03
N ASP A 355 11.76 -3.65 -19.83
CA ASP A 355 12.56 -4.76 -19.29
C ASP A 355 13.90 -4.27 -18.73
N SER A 356 14.53 -3.28 -19.38
CA SER A 356 15.76 -2.64 -18.88
C SER A 356 15.49 -1.89 -17.57
N LEU A 357 14.36 -1.18 -17.47
CA LEU A 357 13.96 -0.48 -16.26
C LEU A 357 13.65 -1.46 -15.12
N ARG A 358 12.92 -2.54 -15.41
CA ARG A 358 12.64 -3.61 -14.46
C ARG A 358 13.92 -4.26 -13.96
N TYR A 359 14.87 -4.58 -14.86
CA TYR A 359 16.15 -5.16 -14.49
C TYR A 359 16.97 -4.24 -13.59
N ALA A 360 17.11 -2.96 -13.97
CA ALA A 360 17.84 -1.98 -13.20
C ALA A 360 17.27 -1.83 -11.77
N LEU A 361 15.95 -1.72 -11.64
CA LEU A 361 15.28 -1.65 -10.35
C LEU A 361 15.42 -2.95 -9.54
N ALA A 362 15.24 -4.11 -10.17
CA ALA A 362 15.36 -5.42 -9.50
C ALA A 362 16.77 -5.64 -8.93
N SER A 363 17.80 -5.10 -9.58
CA SER A 363 19.19 -5.25 -9.15
C SER A 363 19.58 -4.41 -7.91
N ILE A 364 18.71 -3.47 -7.51
CA ILE A 364 18.94 -2.55 -6.38
C ILE A 364 17.79 -2.53 -5.40
N LEU A 365 16.96 -3.57 -5.34
CA LEU A 365 15.82 -3.58 -4.42
C LEU A 365 16.24 -3.23 -2.99
N PRO A 366 15.59 -2.27 -2.34
CA PRO A 366 15.98 -1.77 -1.03
C PRO A 366 15.45 -2.69 0.09
N GLU A 367 15.86 -3.96 0.09
CA GLU A 367 15.27 -4.98 0.97
C GLU A 367 15.63 -4.80 2.45
N GLN A 368 16.85 -4.38 2.75
CA GLN A 368 17.33 -4.20 4.12
C GLN A 368 17.77 -2.77 4.42
N ASN A 369 18.33 -2.08 3.44
CA ASN A 369 18.79 -0.70 3.54
C ASN A 369 18.23 0.13 2.40
N ASP A 370 18.23 1.45 2.57
CA ASP A 370 17.95 2.36 1.47
C ASP A 370 18.95 2.11 0.34
N SER A 371 18.48 2.13 -0.90
CA SER A 371 19.31 1.97 -2.11
C SER A 371 19.27 3.25 -2.93
N GLU A 372 20.34 3.55 -3.62
CA GLU A 372 20.41 4.70 -4.53
C GLU A 372 20.35 4.26 -5.98
N ILE A 373 19.62 5.01 -6.81
CA ILE A 373 19.55 4.82 -8.25
C ILE A 373 19.95 6.11 -8.97
N SER A 374 20.74 5.95 -10.05
CA SER A 374 21.05 7.00 -11.01
C SER A 374 20.88 6.50 -12.44
N GLU A 375 20.65 7.40 -13.38
CA GLU A 375 20.54 7.03 -14.79
C GLU A 375 21.83 6.38 -15.30
N ASP A 376 22.99 6.86 -14.89
CA ASP A 376 24.30 6.27 -15.27
C ASP A 376 24.41 4.82 -14.80
N GLU A 377 23.96 4.51 -13.59
CA GLU A 377 23.96 3.14 -13.07
C GLU A 377 22.94 2.26 -13.81
N MET A 378 21.78 2.80 -14.15
CA MET A 378 20.79 2.09 -14.99
C MET A 378 21.36 1.75 -16.36
N ILE A 379 22.03 2.70 -17.03
CA ILE A 379 22.71 2.51 -18.32
C ILE A 379 23.80 1.45 -18.20
N ARG A 380 24.62 1.55 -17.17
CA ARG A 380 25.71 0.60 -16.90
C ARG A 380 25.16 -0.82 -16.76
N ARG A 381 24.16 -1.03 -15.92
CA ARG A 381 23.56 -2.36 -15.70
C ARG A 381 22.91 -2.92 -16.94
N ASN A 382 22.17 -2.10 -17.67
CA ASN A 382 21.62 -2.53 -18.95
C ASN A 382 22.70 -3.00 -19.91
N ASN A 383 23.77 -2.22 -20.10
CA ASN A 383 24.78 -2.50 -21.11
C ASN A 383 25.74 -3.63 -20.70
N GLU A 384 26.22 -3.64 -19.45
CA GLU A 384 27.23 -4.59 -19.00
C GLU A 384 26.61 -5.93 -18.55
N GLU A 385 25.47 -5.88 -17.87
CA GLU A 385 24.88 -7.07 -17.25
C GLU A 385 23.80 -7.70 -18.16
N LEU A 386 22.84 -6.92 -18.63
CA LEU A 386 21.75 -7.45 -19.46
C LEU A 386 22.21 -7.72 -20.91
N VAL A 387 22.83 -6.74 -21.56
CA VAL A 387 23.24 -6.87 -22.96
C VAL A 387 24.55 -7.68 -23.08
N ALA A 388 25.63 -7.25 -22.43
CA ALA A 388 26.92 -7.89 -22.61
C ALA A 388 27.02 -9.26 -21.92
N ALA A 389 26.61 -9.40 -20.66
CA ALA A 389 26.74 -10.69 -19.97
C ALA A 389 25.63 -11.66 -20.38
N TRP A 390 24.36 -11.32 -20.15
CA TRP A 390 23.23 -12.19 -20.45
C TRP A 390 23.04 -12.42 -21.95
N GLY A 391 23.03 -11.34 -22.74
CA GLY A 391 22.90 -11.41 -24.20
C GLY A 391 23.98 -12.25 -24.87
N ASN A 392 25.23 -12.14 -24.44
CA ASN A 392 26.33 -13.00 -24.95
C ASN A 392 26.16 -14.46 -24.54
N LEU A 393 25.69 -14.74 -23.32
CA LEU A 393 25.41 -16.12 -22.91
C LEU A 393 24.33 -16.73 -23.80
N VAL A 394 23.21 -16.04 -23.98
CA VAL A 394 22.11 -16.48 -24.84
C VAL A 394 22.59 -16.72 -26.26
N GLN A 395 23.31 -15.75 -26.85
CA GLN A 395 23.84 -15.87 -28.19
C GLN A 395 24.81 -17.06 -28.36
N ARG A 396 25.70 -17.28 -27.40
CA ARG A 396 26.65 -18.42 -27.46
C ARG A 396 25.92 -19.77 -27.38
N VAL A 397 24.97 -19.92 -26.47
CA VAL A 397 24.19 -21.15 -26.30
C VAL A 397 23.40 -21.44 -27.59
N PHE A 398 22.64 -20.49 -28.09
CA PHE A 398 21.81 -20.68 -29.27
C PHE A 398 22.64 -20.83 -30.56
N SER A 399 23.77 -20.14 -30.71
CA SER A 399 24.65 -20.32 -31.87
C SER A 399 25.26 -21.71 -31.91
N GLN A 400 25.69 -22.26 -30.76
CA GLN A 400 26.22 -23.61 -30.70
C GLN A 400 25.14 -24.67 -30.96
N TYR A 401 23.94 -24.43 -30.42
CA TYR A 401 22.80 -25.34 -30.65
C TYR A 401 22.38 -25.35 -32.11
N THR A 402 22.28 -24.20 -32.77
CA THR A 402 21.95 -24.12 -34.22
C THR A 402 23.01 -24.75 -35.11
N VAL A 403 24.30 -24.61 -34.78
CA VAL A 403 25.38 -25.30 -35.50
C VAL A 403 25.29 -26.82 -35.33
N SER A 404 24.98 -27.30 -34.13
CA SER A 404 24.75 -28.74 -33.86
C SER A 404 23.53 -29.26 -34.62
N TYR A 405 22.48 -28.45 -34.75
CA TYR A 405 21.25 -28.82 -35.48
C TYR A 405 21.40 -28.81 -37.00
N THR A 406 22.27 -27.97 -37.57
CA THR A 406 22.58 -28.00 -39.00
C THR A 406 23.26 -29.28 -39.42
N HIS A 407 23.97 -29.97 -38.52
CA HIS A 407 24.49 -31.31 -38.73
C HIS A 407 23.44 -32.43 -38.67
N LEU A 408 22.22 -32.12 -38.15
CA LEU A 408 21.08 -33.04 -38.03
C LEU A 408 20.00 -32.83 -39.08
N THR A 409 20.28 -32.10 -40.18
CA THR A 409 19.38 -31.87 -41.32
C THR A 409 18.03 -31.26 -41.02
N LEU A 410 17.95 -30.32 -40.09
CA LEU A 410 16.73 -29.51 -39.88
C LEU A 410 16.79 -28.23 -40.69
N PRO A 411 15.63 -27.73 -41.22
CA PRO A 411 15.61 -26.58 -42.12
C PRO A 411 16.03 -25.29 -41.38
N THR A 412 16.91 -24.54 -42.00
CA THR A 412 17.54 -23.29 -41.57
C THR A 412 16.58 -22.08 -41.54
N THR A 413 15.35 -22.24 -41.11
CA THR A 413 14.42 -21.13 -41.06
C THR A 413 13.74 -21.06 -39.68
N MET A 414 14.52 -20.68 -38.70
CA MET A 414 13.94 -20.01 -37.50
C MET A 414 14.69 -18.71 -37.30
N TRP A 415 14.07 -17.65 -37.79
CA TRP A 415 14.43 -16.28 -37.45
C TRP A 415 13.80 -15.94 -36.09
N VAL A 416 14.61 -15.42 -35.21
CA VAL A 416 14.18 -14.84 -33.92
C VAL A 416 13.69 -13.42 -34.17
#